data_ca2f113d3dce48ddc884c56523bc4fc1
#
_entry.id   ca2f113d3dce48ddc884c56523bc4fc1
#
_cell.length_a   1.000
_cell.length_b   1.000
_cell.length_c   1.000
_cell.angle_alpha   90.00
_cell.angle_beta   90.00
_cell.angle_gamma   90.00
#
_symmetry.space_group_name_H-M   'P 1'
#
loop_
_entity.id
_entity.type
_entity.pdbx_description
1 polymer ?
#
loop_
_entity_poly.entity_id
_entity_poly.type
_entity_poly.pdbx_seq_one_letter_code
_entity_poly.pdbx_strand_id
1 'polypeptide(L)'
;MLVGLDYRGQVRDLYYPYVGQTNHVSGASGSYVHRIGVWVDGETSWLDDGEWTITIGTDSDSVIGHVTAVNETRGVTLVTRDAVHNEHDVFLRHMVVHNDRDEEREIKVFFAQQFRIAESRRGDTALFDPRVSAIVHYKGKDTFLINAMINDVQFTEYNIGLFGIEGKEGTWHDAFDGVLEKNPIEHGSVDSIIALSHTYAPEASADIYYWVVCADSIPKAHTLDELVIDETPERLIVSTDAYWKAWLEKDNRDMSALPAELTKLYRQ
;
A
#
# COMPACT_ATOMS: atom_id res chain seq x y z
N MET A 1 -8.57 -9.64 -8.34
CA MET A 1 -7.65 -9.77 -7.19
C MET A 1 -8.36 -9.54 -5.85
N LEU A 2 -7.69 -9.86 -4.71
CA LEU A 2 -8.15 -9.49 -3.37
C LEU A 2 -6.93 -9.10 -2.53
N VAL A 3 -7.08 -8.04 -1.73
CA VAL A 3 -6.05 -7.60 -0.77
C VAL A 3 -6.63 -7.69 0.63
N GLY A 4 -5.90 -8.36 1.52
CA GLY A 4 -6.19 -8.44 2.95
C GLY A 4 -5.23 -7.53 3.73
N LEU A 5 -5.79 -6.69 4.60
CA LEU A 5 -5.00 -5.86 5.51
C LEU A 5 -4.88 -6.53 6.88
N ASP A 6 -3.77 -6.26 7.58
CA ASP A 6 -3.65 -6.60 8.98
C ASP A 6 -4.32 -5.54 9.87
N TYR A 7 -4.27 -5.74 11.19
CA TYR A 7 -4.85 -4.81 12.17
C TYR A 7 -4.11 -3.45 12.26
N ARG A 8 -3.04 -3.26 11.49
CA ARG A 8 -2.31 -2.00 11.34
C ARG A 8 -2.56 -1.33 9.98
N GLY A 9 -3.42 -1.95 9.15
CA GLY A 9 -3.67 -1.45 7.78
C GLY A 9 -2.55 -1.79 6.79
N GLN A 10 -1.60 -2.66 7.14
CA GLN A 10 -0.55 -3.09 6.24
C GLN A 10 -1.04 -4.26 5.39
N VAL A 11 -0.62 -4.33 4.10
CA VAL A 11 -1.02 -5.44 3.22
C VAL A 11 -0.37 -6.71 3.71
N ARG A 12 -1.21 -7.66 4.16
CA ARG A 12 -0.81 -8.97 4.66
C ARG A 12 -1.02 -10.08 3.64
N ASP A 13 -2.08 -9.98 2.86
CA ASP A 13 -2.46 -10.97 1.86
C ASP A 13 -2.75 -10.27 0.53
N LEU A 14 -2.27 -10.85 -0.57
CA LEU A 14 -2.57 -10.41 -1.92
C LEU A 14 -2.81 -11.64 -2.80
N TYR A 15 -4.07 -11.84 -3.19
CA TYR A 15 -4.48 -12.95 -4.06
C TYR A 15 -4.65 -12.47 -5.51
N TYR A 16 -3.94 -13.12 -6.42
CA TYR A 16 -4.00 -12.87 -7.84
C TYR A 16 -3.68 -14.16 -8.62
N PRO A 17 -4.27 -14.43 -9.80
CA PRO A 17 -5.38 -13.70 -10.42
C PRO A 17 -6.74 -13.98 -9.77
N TYR A 18 -6.88 -15.06 -9.00
CA TYR A 18 -8.15 -15.49 -8.43
C TYR A 18 -8.13 -15.46 -6.91
N VAL A 19 -9.22 -14.95 -6.34
CA VAL A 19 -9.41 -14.89 -4.88
C VAL A 19 -9.35 -16.29 -4.27
N GLY A 20 -8.53 -16.43 -3.21
CA GLY A 20 -8.41 -17.66 -2.44
C GLY A 20 -7.55 -18.76 -3.08
N GLN A 21 -6.85 -18.47 -4.19
CA GLN A 21 -5.91 -19.40 -4.79
C GLN A 21 -4.47 -19.08 -4.36
N THR A 22 -3.76 -18.26 -5.09
CA THR A 22 -2.35 -17.95 -4.79
C THR A 22 -2.21 -16.66 -4.03
N ASN A 23 -1.60 -16.72 -2.83
CA ASN A 23 -1.23 -15.55 -2.05
C ASN A 23 0.22 -15.17 -2.35
N HIS A 24 0.43 -13.94 -2.83
CA HIS A 24 1.74 -13.47 -3.27
C HIS A 24 2.49 -12.63 -2.22
N VAL A 25 1.96 -12.47 -1.02
CA VAL A 25 2.58 -11.69 0.06
C VAL A 25 2.93 -12.60 1.24
N SER A 26 1.99 -12.86 2.14
CA SER A 26 2.34 -13.42 3.44
C SER A 26 2.38 -14.94 3.47
N GLY A 27 1.50 -15.58 2.79
CA GLY A 27 1.26 -16.97 3.08
C GLY A 27 0.90 -17.21 4.55
N ALA A 28 0.77 -18.47 4.91
CA ALA A 28 0.29 -18.91 6.24
C ALA A 28 1.19 -18.53 7.43
N SER A 29 2.40 -18.03 7.23
CA SER A 29 3.35 -17.77 8.32
C SER A 29 3.19 -16.43 9.02
N GLY A 30 2.37 -15.51 8.48
CA GLY A 30 2.06 -14.22 9.11
C GLY A 30 3.24 -13.26 9.31
N SER A 31 4.40 -13.56 8.75
CA SER A 31 5.63 -12.81 9.00
C SER A 31 5.97 -11.80 7.92
N TYR A 32 5.19 -11.75 6.84
CA TYR A 32 5.49 -10.92 5.68
C TYR A 32 4.31 -10.04 5.39
N VAL A 33 4.54 -8.75 5.51
CA VAL A 33 3.55 -7.70 5.22
C VAL A 33 4.23 -6.61 4.42
N HIS A 34 3.48 -5.88 3.63
CA HIS A 34 3.98 -4.62 3.11
C HIS A 34 3.96 -3.60 4.23
N ARG A 35 5.14 -3.25 4.72
CA ARG A 35 5.30 -2.38 5.87
C ARG A 35 5.17 -0.92 5.48
N ILE A 36 4.67 -0.12 6.40
CA ILE A 36 4.60 1.34 6.29
C ILE A 36 5.45 1.92 7.41
N GLY A 37 6.34 2.84 7.07
CA GLY A 37 7.19 3.56 8.01
C GLY A 37 7.20 5.05 7.76
N VAL A 38 7.61 5.80 8.77
CA VAL A 38 7.77 7.26 8.72
C VAL A 38 9.14 7.61 9.27
N TRP A 39 9.88 8.45 8.54
CA TRP A 39 11.07 9.11 9.05
C TRP A 39 10.78 10.58 9.27
N VAL A 40 11.10 11.07 10.45
CA VAL A 40 10.96 12.49 10.83
C VAL A 40 11.95 12.79 11.94
N ASP A 41 12.53 13.98 11.93
CA ASP A 41 13.46 14.48 12.95
C ASP A 41 14.67 13.56 13.18
N GLY A 42 15.15 12.89 12.11
CA GLY A 42 16.32 12.00 12.15
C GLY A 42 16.03 10.57 12.60
N GLU A 43 14.79 10.18 12.79
CA GLU A 43 14.42 8.87 13.31
C GLU A 43 13.29 8.22 12.49
N THR A 44 13.40 6.91 12.30
CA THR A 44 12.40 6.10 11.61
C THR A 44 11.53 5.34 12.59
N SER A 45 10.23 5.31 12.35
CA SER A 45 9.24 4.51 13.08
C SER A 45 8.35 3.76 12.10
N TRP A 46 8.10 2.48 12.38
CA TRP A 46 7.25 1.59 11.58
C TRP A 46 5.90 1.39 12.26
N LEU A 47 4.81 1.21 11.51
CA LEU A 47 3.49 0.97 12.10
C LEU A 47 3.44 -0.27 13.01
N ASP A 48 4.42 -1.17 12.91
CA ASP A 48 4.52 -2.40 13.70
C ASP A 48 5.55 -2.36 14.84
N ASP A 49 6.16 -1.21 15.14
CA ASP A 49 7.12 -1.06 16.24
C ASP A 49 6.49 -0.82 17.62
N GLY A 50 5.18 -0.56 17.67
CA GLY A 50 4.43 -0.31 18.92
C GLY A 50 4.31 1.14 19.35
N GLU A 51 4.87 2.09 18.58
CA GLU A 51 4.78 3.54 18.87
C GLU A 51 3.49 4.19 18.35
N TRP A 52 2.68 3.46 17.58
CA TRP A 52 1.50 3.98 16.91
C TRP A 52 0.20 3.55 17.55
N THR A 53 -0.70 4.49 17.76
CA THR A 53 -2.10 4.20 18.07
C THR A 53 -2.88 4.08 16.77
N ILE A 54 -3.41 2.87 16.48
CA ILE A 54 -4.03 2.56 15.20
C ILE A 54 -5.50 2.21 15.37
N THR A 55 -6.35 2.84 14.58
CA THR A 55 -7.77 2.56 14.47
C THR A 55 -8.09 2.17 13.03
N ILE A 56 -8.79 1.06 12.85
CA ILE A 56 -9.23 0.57 11.54
C ILE A 56 -10.76 0.51 11.48
N GLY A 57 -11.30 0.72 10.31
CA GLY A 57 -12.73 0.66 10.07
C GLY A 57 -13.06 0.57 8.58
N THR A 58 -14.35 0.48 8.31
CA THR A 58 -14.91 0.58 6.96
C THR A 58 -16.13 1.48 7.04
N ASP A 59 -16.48 2.13 5.95
CA ASP A 59 -17.77 2.81 5.84
C ASP A 59 -18.92 1.81 5.91
N SER A 60 -20.07 2.24 6.41
CA SER A 60 -21.23 1.35 6.62
C SER A 60 -21.84 0.83 5.32
N ASP A 61 -21.55 1.48 4.21
CA ASP A 61 -22.15 1.27 2.89
C ASP A 61 -21.10 1.14 1.77
N SER A 62 -19.84 0.89 2.14
CA SER A 62 -18.71 0.78 1.21
C SER A 62 -17.74 -0.33 1.63
N VAL A 63 -16.96 -0.81 0.67
CA VAL A 63 -15.83 -1.74 0.90
C VAL A 63 -14.49 -1.00 1.04
N ILE A 64 -14.52 0.33 1.10
CA ILE A 64 -13.31 1.13 1.31
C ILE A 64 -12.84 0.95 2.76
N GLY A 65 -11.60 0.48 2.91
CA GLY A 65 -10.94 0.39 4.21
C GLY A 65 -10.45 1.76 4.68
N HIS A 66 -10.60 2.05 5.97
CA HIS A 66 -10.08 3.25 6.60
C HIS A 66 -9.12 2.88 7.73
N VAL A 67 -7.97 3.52 7.76
CA VAL A 67 -7.01 3.40 8.86
C VAL A 67 -6.58 4.79 9.31
N THR A 68 -6.60 5.01 10.60
CA THR A 68 -5.97 6.18 11.23
C THR A 68 -4.87 5.68 12.15
N ALA A 69 -3.65 6.13 11.92
CA ALA A 69 -2.48 5.82 12.72
C ALA A 69 -1.87 7.11 13.27
N VAL A 70 -1.77 7.22 14.59
CA VAL A 70 -1.27 8.40 15.29
C VAL A 70 0.01 8.05 16.06
N ASN A 71 1.08 8.78 15.83
CA ASN A 71 2.29 8.75 16.64
C ASN A 71 2.44 10.09 17.37
N GLU A 72 1.94 10.14 18.62
CA GLU A 72 1.96 11.36 19.44
C GLU A 72 3.39 11.83 19.73
N THR A 73 4.32 10.89 19.94
CA THR A 73 5.72 11.21 20.26
C THR A 73 6.38 11.93 19.10
N ARG A 74 6.15 11.47 17.87
CA ARG A 74 6.71 12.09 16.65
C ARG A 74 5.84 13.20 16.09
N GLY A 75 4.60 13.33 16.58
CA GLY A 75 3.64 14.32 16.11
C GLY A 75 3.32 14.13 14.61
N VAL A 76 2.95 12.91 14.24
CA VAL A 76 2.53 12.56 12.87
C VAL A 76 1.27 11.73 12.91
N THR A 77 0.29 12.11 12.11
CA THR A 77 -0.94 11.34 11.88
C THR A 77 -1.02 10.90 10.41
N LEU A 78 -1.32 9.62 10.21
CA LEU A 78 -1.60 9.03 8.90
C LEU A 78 -3.07 8.63 8.83
N VAL A 79 -3.77 9.06 7.78
CA VAL A 79 -5.16 8.64 7.51
C VAL A 79 -5.20 8.01 6.12
N THR A 80 -5.61 6.74 6.02
CA THR A 80 -5.66 6.04 4.75
C THR A 80 -7.05 5.64 4.34
N ARG A 81 -7.27 5.59 3.03
CA ARG A 81 -8.41 4.98 2.34
C ARG A 81 -7.89 3.97 1.35
N ASP A 82 -8.32 2.72 1.49
CA ASP A 82 -7.82 1.59 0.72
C ASP A 82 -8.93 0.95 -0.13
N ALA A 83 -8.64 0.71 -1.40
CA ALA A 83 -9.56 0.07 -2.33
C ALA A 83 -8.85 -0.94 -3.25
N VAL A 84 -9.55 -2.00 -3.64
CA VAL A 84 -9.23 -2.78 -4.85
C VAL A 84 -10.19 -2.34 -5.93
N HIS A 85 -9.67 -1.90 -7.07
CA HIS A 85 -10.48 -1.39 -8.17
C HIS A 85 -11.48 -2.45 -8.67
N ASN A 86 -12.71 -2.03 -8.97
CA ASN A 86 -13.79 -2.96 -9.31
C ASN A 86 -13.66 -3.64 -10.69
N GLU A 87 -12.87 -3.07 -11.61
CA GLU A 87 -12.69 -3.58 -12.98
C GLU A 87 -11.26 -4.05 -13.29
N HIS A 88 -10.26 -3.47 -12.62
CA HIS A 88 -8.86 -3.72 -12.87
C HIS A 88 -8.17 -4.34 -11.65
N ASP A 89 -7.17 -5.17 -11.87
CA ASP A 89 -6.36 -5.77 -10.81
C ASP A 89 -5.36 -4.75 -10.25
N VAL A 90 -5.89 -3.73 -9.59
CA VAL A 90 -5.14 -2.63 -8.97
C VAL A 90 -5.59 -2.42 -7.54
N PHE A 91 -4.66 -2.49 -6.61
CA PHE A 91 -4.83 -2.01 -5.24
C PHE A 91 -4.43 -0.54 -5.18
N LEU A 92 -5.28 0.28 -4.61
CA LEU A 92 -5.12 1.73 -4.47
C LEU A 92 -5.16 2.12 -3.00
N ARG A 93 -4.24 2.96 -2.58
CA ARG A 93 -4.19 3.59 -1.25
C ARG A 93 -4.05 5.09 -1.40
N HIS A 94 -4.99 5.83 -0.87
CA HIS A 94 -4.86 7.25 -0.59
C HIS A 94 -4.45 7.41 0.86
N MET A 95 -3.39 8.14 1.14
CA MET A 95 -2.89 8.43 2.48
C MET A 95 -2.74 9.93 2.65
N VAL A 96 -3.41 10.50 3.63
CA VAL A 96 -3.15 11.87 4.10
C VAL A 96 -2.13 11.78 5.23
N VAL A 97 -1.02 12.46 5.07
CA VAL A 97 0.03 12.61 6.10
C VAL A 97 -0.12 13.98 6.72
N HIS A 98 -0.28 14.04 8.02
CA HIS A 98 -0.44 15.30 8.77
C HIS A 98 0.74 15.52 9.70
N ASN A 99 1.31 16.73 9.66
CA ASN A 99 2.28 17.23 10.62
C ASN A 99 1.53 17.80 11.83
N ASP A 100 1.53 17.10 12.95
CA ASP A 100 0.82 17.52 14.18
C ASP A 100 1.62 18.50 15.03
N ARG A 101 2.73 19.07 14.49
CA ARG A 101 3.56 20.07 15.18
C ARG A 101 3.35 21.47 14.62
N ASP A 102 3.66 22.47 15.43
CA ASP A 102 3.60 23.89 15.10
C ASP A 102 4.87 24.42 14.41
N GLU A 103 5.69 23.53 13.85
CA GLU A 103 6.94 23.83 13.14
C GLU A 103 6.98 23.14 11.78
N GLU A 104 7.73 23.74 10.85
CA GLU A 104 7.99 23.14 9.54
C GLU A 104 8.96 21.96 9.67
N ARG A 105 8.60 20.78 9.08
CA ARG A 105 9.42 19.57 9.14
C ARG A 105 9.41 18.80 7.83
N GLU A 106 10.53 18.17 7.53
CA GLU A 106 10.56 17.11 6.51
C GLU A 106 10.00 15.80 7.10
N ILE A 107 9.00 15.25 6.45
CA ILE A 107 8.48 13.91 6.75
C ILE A 107 8.61 13.05 5.51
N LYS A 108 9.21 11.85 5.67
CA LYS A 108 9.27 10.83 4.62
C LYS A 108 8.38 9.67 5.00
N VAL A 109 7.61 9.18 4.04
CA VAL A 109 6.83 7.94 4.18
C VAL A 109 7.46 6.85 3.37
N PHE A 110 7.70 5.72 4.01
CA PHE A 110 8.24 4.52 3.39
C PHE A 110 7.15 3.47 3.18
N PHE A 111 7.17 2.87 1.99
CA PHE A 111 6.43 1.66 1.69
C PHE A 111 7.43 0.56 1.35
N ALA A 112 7.50 -0.48 2.19
CA ALA A 112 8.36 -1.64 1.97
C ALA A 112 7.51 -2.84 1.53
N GLN A 113 7.88 -3.46 0.41
CA GLN A 113 7.13 -4.54 -0.22
C GLN A 113 7.90 -5.85 -0.16
N GLN A 114 7.32 -6.85 0.49
CA GLN A 114 7.87 -8.19 0.61
C GLN A 114 6.95 -9.19 -0.10
N PHE A 115 7.27 -9.50 -1.35
CA PHE A 115 6.53 -10.50 -2.10
C PHE A 115 7.07 -11.91 -1.85
N ARG A 116 6.16 -12.88 -1.96
CA ARG A 116 6.43 -14.32 -2.08
C ARG A 116 5.68 -14.83 -3.29
N ILE A 117 6.13 -14.43 -4.45
CA ILE A 117 5.42 -14.70 -5.70
C ILE A 117 5.26 -16.22 -5.88
N ALA A 118 4.00 -16.64 -6.13
CA ALA A 118 3.60 -18.04 -6.19
C ALA A 118 3.98 -18.82 -4.90
N GLU A 119 3.81 -18.18 -3.73
CA GLU A 119 4.04 -18.75 -2.39
C GLU A 119 5.47 -19.28 -2.16
N SER A 120 6.42 -18.84 -2.95
CA SER A 120 7.83 -19.29 -2.91
C SER A 120 8.78 -18.11 -2.84
N ARG A 121 9.86 -18.26 -2.07
CA ARG A 121 10.95 -17.26 -1.94
C ARG A 121 12.07 -17.44 -2.96
N ARG A 122 11.91 -18.25 -3.99
CA ARG A 122 13.00 -18.56 -4.92
C ARG A 122 12.64 -18.11 -6.33
N GLY A 123 13.60 -17.43 -6.96
CA GLY A 123 13.52 -17.04 -8.36
C GLY A 123 12.63 -15.83 -8.61
N ASP A 124 12.36 -15.03 -7.59
CA ASP A 124 11.72 -13.74 -7.74
C ASP A 124 12.74 -12.73 -8.28
N THR A 125 12.31 -11.75 -9.04
CA THR A 125 13.13 -10.64 -9.50
C THR A 125 12.41 -9.35 -9.19
N ALA A 126 13.12 -8.38 -8.67
CA ALA A 126 12.63 -7.01 -8.53
C ALA A 126 13.57 -6.05 -9.27
N LEU A 127 13.01 -5.06 -9.95
CA LEU A 127 13.77 -4.04 -10.65
C LEU A 127 13.05 -2.69 -10.61
N PHE A 128 13.82 -1.60 -10.63
CA PHE A 128 13.32 -0.27 -10.96
C PHE A 128 13.25 -0.14 -12.48
N ASP A 129 12.06 0.12 -13.01
CA ASP A 129 11.88 0.36 -14.44
C ASP A 129 11.82 1.86 -14.73
N PRO A 130 12.89 2.45 -15.31
CA PRO A 130 12.95 3.88 -15.55
C PRO A 130 11.98 4.36 -16.65
N ARG A 131 11.36 3.45 -17.41
CA ARG A 131 10.40 3.80 -18.47
C ARG A 131 9.08 4.31 -17.89
N VAL A 132 8.71 3.77 -16.72
CA VAL A 132 7.47 4.11 -16.01
C VAL A 132 7.75 4.66 -14.60
N SER A 133 9.03 4.78 -14.22
CA SER A 133 9.46 5.24 -12.88
C SER A 133 8.80 4.45 -11.74
N ALA A 134 8.77 3.12 -11.88
CA ALA A 134 8.10 2.22 -10.95
C ALA A 134 9.00 1.03 -10.57
N ILE A 135 8.68 0.37 -9.45
CA ILE A 135 9.29 -0.91 -9.08
C ILE A 135 8.45 -2.04 -9.66
N VAL A 136 9.10 -3.02 -10.28
CA VAL A 136 8.44 -4.22 -10.81
C VAL A 136 9.01 -5.46 -10.12
N HIS A 137 8.14 -6.21 -9.44
CA HIS A 137 8.43 -7.55 -8.96
C HIS A 137 7.80 -8.57 -9.91
N TYR A 138 8.53 -9.61 -10.30
CA TYR A 138 7.94 -10.64 -11.14
C TYR A 138 8.57 -12.02 -10.94
N LYS A 139 7.78 -13.04 -11.29
CA LYS A 139 8.19 -14.43 -11.37
C LYS A 139 7.34 -15.17 -12.41
N GLY A 140 7.98 -15.67 -13.45
CA GLY A 140 7.23 -16.26 -14.56
C GLY A 140 6.33 -15.23 -15.24
N LYS A 141 5.02 -15.43 -15.11
CA LYS A 141 4.00 -14.50 -15.62
C LYS A 141 3.48 -13.52 -14.57
N ASP A 142 3.55 -13.92 -13.30
CA ASP A 142 3.01 -13.09 -12.23
C ASP A 142 3.87 -11.84 -12.05
N THR A 143 3.27 -10.68 -12.28
CA THR A 143 3.94 -9.38 -12.29
C THR A 143 3.20 -8.41 -11.37
N PHE A 144 3.93 -7.75 -10.50
CA PHE A 144 3.44 -6.75 -9.54
C PHE A 144 4.23 -5.47 -9.76
N LEU A 145 3.55 -4.41 -10.18
CA LEU A 145 4.17 -3.10 -10.36
C LEU A 145 3.72 -2.20 -9.22
N ILE A 146 4.68 -1.56 -8.57
CA ILE A 146 4.49 -0.66 -7.44
C ILE A 146 4.82 0.75 -7.88
N ASN A 147 3.90 1.66 -7.67
CA ASN A 147 4.13 3.07 -7.92
C ASN A 147 3.47 3.93 -6.83
N ALA A 148 3.91 5.17 -6.71
CA ALA A 148 3.37 6.12 -5.75
C ALA A 148 3.69 7.56 -6.16
N MET A 149 2.87 8.50 -5.69
CA MET A 149 3.09 9.93 -5.87
C MET A 149 2.69 10.72 -4.63
N ILE A 150 3.33 11.85 -4.46
CA ILE A 150 2.96 12.89 -3.49
C ILE A 150 2.82 14.22 -4.23
N ASN A 151 1.69 14.91 -4.09
CA ASN A 151 1.43 16.16 -4.81
C ASN A 151 1.70 16.04 -6.33
N ASP A 152 1.24 14.96 -6.97
CA ASP A 152 1.40 14.64 -8.39
C ASP A 152 2.86 14.39 -8.85
N VAL A 153 3.79 14.21 -7.91
CA VAL A 153 5.19 13.87 -8.19
C VAL A 153 5.46 12.42 -7.78
N GLN A 154 5.88 11.59 -8.74
CA GLN A 154 6.26 10.20 -8.46
C GLN A 154 7.48 10.13 -7.54
N PHE A 155 7.61 9.01 -6.82
CA PHE A 155 8.76 8.76 -5.95
C PHE A 155 10.08 8.76 -6.75
N THR A 156 11.15 9.18 -6.12
CA THR A 156 12.51 9.18 -6.70
C THR A 156 13.51 8.43 -5.83
N GLU A 157 13.11 8.05 -4.62
CA GLU A 157 13.92 7.29 -3.68
C GLU A 157 13.39 5.86 -3.56
N TYR A 158 14.29 4.89 -3.73
CA TYR A 158 13.96 3.48 -3.65
C TYR A 158 15.19 2.65 -3.28
N ASN A 159 14.98 1.42 -2.84
CA ASN A 159 16.00 0.39 -2.79
C ASN A 159 15.40 -0.98 -3.08
N ILE A 160 16.20 -1.87 -3.66
CA ILE A 160 15.83 -3.26 -3.95
C ILE A 160 16.92 -4.15 -3.37
N GLY A 161 16.55 -5.18 -2.63
CA GLY A 161 17.52 -6.01 -1.95
C GLY A 161 17.07 -7.44 -1.70
N LEU A 162 17.94 -8.18 -1.01
CA LEU A 162 17.68 -9.54 -0.58
C LEU A 162 16.94 -9.55 0.76
N PHE A 163 16.00 -10.49 0.87
CA PHE A 163 15.14 -10.65 2.04
C PHE A 163 15.08 -12.10 2.52
N GLY A 164 15.40 -12.31 3.80
CA GLY A 164 15.26 -13.60 4.47
C GLY A 164 16.22 -14.69 3.98
N ILE A 165 17.29 -14.34 3.29
CA ILE A 165 18.37 -15.22 2.83
C ILE A 165 19.74 -14.57 3.10
N GLU A 166 20.78 -15.37 3.22
CA GLU A 166 22.18 -14.91 3.39
C GLU A 166 22.38 -13.91 4.55
N GLY A 167 21.54 -13.99 5.59
CA GLY A 167 21.58 -13.06 6.72
C GLY A 167 21.01 -11.67 6.43
N LYS A 168 20.39 -11.47 5.24
CA LYS A 168 19.71 -10.23 4.90
C LYS A 168 18.29 -10.21 5.44
N GLU A 169 17.92 -9.15 6.14
CA GLU A 169 16.61 -9.00 6.78
C GLU A 169 15.60 -8.22 5.94
N GLY A 170 16.07 -7.58 4.87
CA GLY A 170 15.25 -6.80 3.93
C GLY A 170 15.67 -5.34 3.82
N THR A 171 15.15 -4.68 2.79
CA THR A 171 15.46 -3.28 2.45
C THR A 171 14.89 -2.27 3.43
N TRP A 172 13.93 -2.66 4.29
CA TRP A 172 13.38 -1.78 5.32
C TRP A 172 14.45 -1.26 6.31
N HIS A 173 15.55 -1.97 6.49
CA HIS A 173 16.70 -1.51 7.27
C HIS A 173 17.39 -0.29 6.67
N ASP A 174 17.37 -0.15 5.36
CA ASP A 174 17.98 0.98 4.65
C ASP A 174 17.28 2.33 4.98
N ALA A 175 16.02 2.27 5.39
CA ALA A 175 15.25 3.46 5.77
C ALA A 175 15.67 4.10 7.11
N PHE A 176 16.61 3.50 7.86
CA PHE A 176 16.92 3.91 9.23
C PHE A 176 17.45 5.35 9.33
N ASP A 177 18.27 5.78 8.40
CA ASP A 177 18.83 7.14 8.33
C ASP A 177 18.02 8.09 7.42
N GLY A 178 16.91 7.59 6.86
CA GLY A 178 16.05 8.35 5.96
C GLY A 178 16.54 8.42 4.51
N VAL A 179 17.60 7.69 4.12
CA VAL A 179 18.17 7.68 2.77
C VAL A 179 18.17 6.27 2.20
N LEU A 180 17.74 6.10 0.95
CA LEU A 180 17.71 4.80 0.29
C LEU A 180 18.85 4.65 -0.73
N GLU A 181 19.50 3.49 -0.75
CA GLU A 181 20.74 3.22 -1.53
C GLU A 181 20.53 3.18 -3.06
N LYS A 182 19.29 3.08 -3.53
CA LYS A 182 18.92 3.06 -4.98
C LYS A 182 19.53 1.89 -5.76
N ASN A 183 19.69 0.71 -5.14
CA ASN A 183 20.01 -0.49 -5.89
C ASN A 183 18.87 -0.81 -6.89
N PRO A 184 19.15 -0.87 -8.21
CA PRO A 184 18.06 -0.90 -9.20
C PRO A 184 17.51 -2.28 -9.51
N ILE A 185 18.15 -3.37 -9.06
CA ILE A 185 17.76 -4.73 -9.41
C ILE A 185 18.33 -5.76 -8.45
N GLU A 186 17.53 -6.78 -8.14
CA GLU A 186 17.98 -7.95 -7.39
C GLU A 186 17.18 -9.20 -7.83
N HIS A 187 17.76 -10.38 -7.60
CA HIS A 187 17.17 -11.66 -7.96
C HIS A 187 17.32 -12.68 -6.82
N GLY A 188 16.29 -13.50 -6.59
CA GLY A 188 16.30 -14.57 -5.58
C GLY A 188 15.12 -14.47 -4.64
N SER A 189 15.35 -14.23 -3.36
CA SER A 189 14.34 -13.79 -2.39
C SER A 189 14.50 -12.29 -2.22
N VAL A 190 13.63 -11.52 -2.84
CA VAL A 190 13.82 -10.08 -2.99
C VAL A 190 12.67 -9.30 -2.34
N ASP A 191 13.00 -8.13 -1.84
CA ASP A 191 12.07 -7.10 -1.42
C ASP A 191 12.44 -5.76 -2.04
N SER A 192 11.60 -4.78 -1.82
CA SER A 192 11.86 -3.39 -2.22
C SER A 192 11.28 -2.42 -1.21
N ILE A 193 11.78 -1.19 -1.27
CA ILE A 193 11.27 -0.06 -0.51
C ILE A 193 11.26 1.17 -1.41
N ILE A 194 10.23 1.99 -1.28
CA ILE A 194 10.14 3.32 -1.89
C ILE A 194 9.91 4.37 -0.80
N ALA A 195 10.34 5.60 -1.05
CA ALA A 195 10.13 6.73 -0.16
C ALA A 195 9.52 7.92 -0.89
N LEU A 196 8.60 8.59 -0.20
CA LEU A 196 8.04 9.86 -0.61
C LEU A 196 8.33 10.90 0.47
N SER A 197 9.05 11.96 0.10
CA SER A 197 9.46 13.04 0.99
C SER A 197 8.72 14.33 0.68
N HIS A 198 8.34 15.05 1.73
CA HIS A 198 7.74 16.37 1.61
C HIS A 198 8.09 17.23 2.84
N THR A 199 8.22 18.53 2.62
CA THR A 199 8.36 19.51 3.70
C THR A 199 6.98 20.03 4.07
N TYR A 200 6.54 19.73 5.27
CA TYR A 200 5.23 20.11 5.80
C TYR A 200 5.33 21.40 6.62
N ALA A 201 4.53 22.38 6.27
CA ALA A 201 4.32 23.54 7.12
C ALA A 201 3.69 23.12 8.48
N PRO A 202 3.70 23.99 9.51
CA PRO A 202 3.02 23.74 10.77
C PRO A 202 1.57 23.31 10.55
N GLU A 203 1.15 22.21 11.18
CA GLU A 203 -0.23 21.67 11.15
C GLU A 203 -0.77 21.40 9.73
N ALA A 204 0.11 21.27 8.73
CA ALA A 204 -0.27 21.02 7.35
C ALA A 204 -0.31 19.53 7.01
N SER A 205 -1.02 19.22 5.93
CA SER A 205 -1.13 17.86 5.37
C SER A 205 -0.69 17.82 3.92
N ALA A 206 -0.32 16.62 3.46
CA ALA A 206 -0.14 16.31 2.05
C ALA A 206 -0.74 14.95 1.72
N ASP A 207 -1.13 14.80 0.46
CA ASP A 207 -1.76 13.59 -0.07
C ASP A 207 -0.72 12.72 -0.77
N ILE A 208 -0.66 11.45 -0.36
CA ILE A 208 0.10 10.39 -1.01
C ILE A 208 -0.89 9.42 -1.65
N TYR A 209 -0.62 9.08 -2.90
CA TYR A 209 -1.26 7.96 -3.59
C TYR A 209 -0.24 6.86 -3.83
N TYR A 210 -0.56 5.66 -3.39
CA TYR A 210 0.24 4.45 -3.57
C TYR A 210 -0.62 3.39 -4.23
N TRP A 211 -0.07 2.65 -5.20
CA TRP A 211 -0.79 1.55 -5.83
C TRP A 211 0.09 0.35 -6.17
N VAL A 212 -0.57 -0.79 -6.24
CA VAL A 212 0.02 -2.05 -6.72
C VAL A 212 -0.84 -2.58 -7.85
N VAL A 213 -0.25 -2.65 -9.03
CA VAL A 213 -0.85 -3.27 -10.20
C VAL A 213 -0.47 -4.75 -10.24
N CYS A 214 -1.44 -5.63 -10.50
CA CYS A 214 -1.21 -7.05 -10.74
C CYS A 214 -1.49 -7.39 -12.21
N ALA A 215 -0.57 -8.09 -12.87
CA ALA A 215 -0.68 -8.44 -14.27
C ALA A 215 -0.01 -9.78 -14.60
N ASP A 216 -0.31 -10.33 -15.78
CA ASP A 216 0.30 -11.56 -16.31
C ASP A 216 1.54 -11.28 -17.17
N SER A 217 1.99 -10.03 -17.25
CA SER A 217 3.19 -9.61 -17.97
C SER A 217 3.57 -8.17 -17.63
N ILE A 218 4.86 -7.84 -17.77
CA ILE A 218 5.37 -6.47 -17.55
C ILE A 218 4.68 -5.45 -18.49
N PRO A 219 4.52 -5.70 -19.81
CA PRO A 219 3.83 -4.74 -20.66
C PRO A 219 2.40 -4.42 -20.22
N LYS A 220 1.66 -5.43 -19.75
CA LYS A 220 0.30 -5.21 -19.25
C LYS A 220 0.30 -4.46 -17.92
N ALA A 221 1.29 -4.71 -17.06
CA ALA A 221 1.46 -3.93 -15.84
C ALA A 221 1.73 -2.45 -16.15
N HIS A 222 2.56 -2.14 -17.15
CA HIS A 222 2.78 -0.76 -17.61
C HIS A 222 1.48 -0.11 -18.11
N THR A 223 0.71 -0.81 -18.95
CA THR A 223 -0.58 -0.27 -19.44
C THR A 223 -1.56 0.04 -18.30
N LEU A 224 -1.60 -0.80 -17.27
CA LEU A 224 -2.45 -0.55 -16.11
C LEU A 224 -1.90 0.58 -15.23
N ASP A 225 -0.58 0.72 -15.10
CA ASP A 225 0.06 1.83 -14.40
C ASP A 225 -0.22 3.17 -15.10
N GLU A 226 -0.07 3.22 -16.42
CA GLU A 226 -0.44 4.37 -17.26
C GLU A 226 -1.93 4.73 -17.06
N LEU A 227 -2.82 3.74 -17.02
CA LEU A 227 -4.25 3.96 -16.77
C LEU A 227 -4.48 4.60 -15.39
N VAL A 228 -3.78 4.14 -14.33
CA VAL A 228 -3.90 4.73 -12.99
C VAL A 228 -3.45 6.18 -12.98
N ILE A 229 -2.37 6.51 -13.69
CA ILE A 229 -1.86 7.89 -13.82
C ILE A 229 -2.85 8.77 -14.59
N ASP A 230 -3.33 8.30 -15.75
CA ASP A 230 -4.22 9.06 -16.65
C ASP A 230 -5.60 9.32 -16.03
N GLU A 231 -6.19 8.31 -15.38
CA GLU A 231 -7.49 8.42 -14.71
C GLU A 231 -7.41 9.11 -13.35
N THR A 232 -6.25 9.19 -12.76
CA THR A 232 -5.86 9.58 -11.41
C THR A 232 -6.32 8.58 -10.32
N PRO A 233 -5.44 8.26 -9.34
CA PRO A 233 -5.78 7.33 -8.25
C PRO A 233 -7.03 7.75 -7.47
N GLU A 234 -7.22 9.04 -7.22
CA GLU A 234 -8.40 9.56 -6.50
C GLU A 234 -9.71 9.24 -7.24
N ARG A 235 -9.76 9.49 -8.56
CA ARG A 235 -10.96 9.17 -9.35
C ARG A 235 -11.26 7.68 -9.36
N LEU A 236 -10.23 6.83 -9.42
CA LEU A 236 -10.40 5.37 -9.37
C LEU A 236 -10.93 4.90 -8.02
N ILE A 237 -10.47 5.49 -6.90
CA ILE A 237 -11.01 5.20 -5.55
C ILE A 237 -12.48 5.64 -5.46
N VAL A 238 -12.80 6.86 -5.90
CA VAL A 238 -14.16 7.40 -5.88
C VAL A 238 -15.12 6.58 -6.75
N SER A 239 -14.70 6.18 -7.96
CA SER A 239 -15.52 5.34 -8.85
C SER A 239 -15.73 3.95 -8.28
N THR A 240 -14.72 3.36 -7.63
CA THR A 240 -14.84 2.07 -6.93
C THR A 240 -15.83 2.14 -5.78
N ASP A 241 -15.77 3.20 -4.97
CA ASP A 241 -16.70 3.43 -3.87
C ASP A 241 -18.13 3.55 -4.38
N ALA A 242 -18.35 4.37 -5.42
CA ALA A 242 -19.66 4.54 -6.05
C ALA A 242 -20.20 3.22 -6.64
N TYR A 243 -19.34 2.41 -7.26
CA TYR A 243 -19.72 1.09 -7.78
C TYR A 243 -20.23 0.17 -6.67
N TRP A 244 -19.50 0.06 -5.56
CA TRP A 244 -19.87 -0.82 -4.46
C TRP A 244 -21.11 -0.32 -3.73
N LYS A 245 -21.29 0.98 -3.54
CA LYS A 245 -22.52 1.57 -3.01
C LYS A 245 -23.73 1.20 -3.88
N ALA A 246 -23.63 1.40 -5.19
CA ALA A 246 -24.68 1.02 -6.12
C ALA A 246 -24.97 -0.49 -6.13
N TRP A 247 -23.93 -1.32 -5.98
CA TRP A 247 -24.08 -2.77 -5.90
C TRP A 247 -24.79 -3.20 -4.63
N LEU A 248 -24.46 -2.63 -3.48
CA LEU A 248 -25.11 -2.90 -2.19
C LEU A 248 -26.56 -2.44 -2.16
N GLU A 249 -26.89 -1.37 -2.88
CA GLU A 249 -28.25 -0.84 -2.98
C GLU A 249 -29.14 -1.60 -3.98
N LYS A 250 -28.55 -2.39 -4.89
CA LYS A 250 -29.26 -3.10 -5.95
C LYS A 250 -30.35 -4.04 -5.42
N ASP A 251 -30.11 -4.68 -4.28
CA ASP A 251 -31.05 -5.57 -3.60
C ASP A 251 -31.73 -4.85 -2.43
N ASN A 252 -32.33 -3.70 -2.68
CA ASN A 252 -32.94 -2.80 -1.67
C ASN A 252 -34.02 -3.53 -0.85
N ARG A 253 -33.60 -4.46 0.01
CA ARG A 253 -34.48 -5.10 0.98
C ARG A 253 -34.76 -4.09 2.09
N ASP A 254 -36.03 -3.86 2.37
CA ASP A 254 -36.40 -3.05 3.53
C ASP A 254 -35.89 -3.70 4.82
N MET A 255 -34.77 -3.19 5.33
CA MET A 255 -34.16 -3.62 6.58
C MET A 255 -34.48 -2.66 7.73
N SER A 256 -35.45 -1.76 7.57
CA SER A 256 -35.82 -0.78 8.58
C SER A 256 -36.27 -1.40 9.92
N ALA A 257 -36.68 -2.67 9.91
CA ALA A 257 -37.02 -3.44 11.11
C ALA A 257 -35.83 -4.04 11.85
N LEU A 258 -34.62 -3.99 11.27
CA LEU A 258 -33.40 -4.52 11.89
C LEU A 258 -32.64 -3.42 12.65
N PRO A 259 -31.98 -3.77 13.79
CA PRO A 259 -31.05 -2.85 14.44
C PRO A 259 -29.93 -2.42 13.47
N ALA A 260 -29.49 -1.16 13.57
CA ALA A 260 -28.50 -0.57 12.67
C ALA A 260 -27.20 -1.40 12.57
N GLU A 261 -26.76 -2.00 13.68
CA GLU A 261 -25.58 -2.87 13.73
C GLU A 261 -25.76 -4.14 12.88
N LEU A 262 -26.96 -4.76 12.91
CA LEU A 262 -27.24 -5.93 12.08
C LEU A 262 -27.38 -5.55 10.60
N THR A 263 -27.94 -4.39 10.31
CA THR A 263 -28.00 -3.87 8.94
C THR A 263 -26.61 -3.64 8.38
N LYS A 264 -25.71 -3.06 9.19
CA LYS A 264 -24.28 -2.88 8.83
C LYS A 264 -23.61 -4.21 8.55
N LEU A 265 -23.76 -5.21 9.43
CA LEU A 265 -23.15 -6.54 9.29
C LEU A 265 -23.68 -7.29 8.05
N TYR A 266 -24.94 -7.10 7.69
CA TYR A 266 -25.52 -7.72 6.49
C TYR A 266 -25.00 -7.11 5.19
N ARG A 267 -24.62 -5.83 5.22
CA ARG A 267 -24.09 -5.11 4.04
C ARG A 267 -22.58 -5.24 3.86
N GLN A 268 -21.86 -5.76 4.84
CA GLN A 268 -20.43 -6.13 4.77
C GLN A 268 -20.25 -7.57 4.27
#